data_dda2555730b84cdc083b279486f20db6
#
_entry.id   dda2555730b84cdc083b279486f20db6
#
_cell.length_a   1.000
_cell.length_b   1.000
_cell.length_c   1.000
_cell.angle_alpha   90.00
_cell.angle_beta   90.00
_cell.angle_gamma   90.00
#
_symmetry.space_group_name_H-M   'P 1'
#
loop_
_entity.id
_entity.type
_entity.pdbx_description
1 polymer ?
#
loop_
_entity_poly.entity_id
_entity_poly.type
_entity_poly.pdbx_seq_one_letter_code
_entity_poly.pdbx_strand_id
1 'polypeptide(L)'
;MLFRSVELTVALHRVFATPQDEIVFDVGHQCYTHKLLTGRREGFAKLRQLDGLSGFPNPNESEHDAFISGHGNTALSVGIGIAWAKKLRGEPGQVIVLIGDGAFTGGMVYEGMNNVSKLNNLIVILNDNKMSISKNVGALSRYLKRLRTTNRYFDAKENVRSFLDHVPVVGTPLKVTIQNSKAMVRRAMYHSTMFEDMGFRYYGPIDGHDLRALTDVLTVAKAHKHSVLIHVNTVKGMGYRPAEKNPTQFHGIGKFDV
;
A
#
# COMPACT_ATOMS: atom_id res chain seq x y z
N MET A 1 -0.92 -0.39 19.17
CA MET A 1 -1.13 -0.49 17.69
C MET A 1 0.17 -0.45 16.92
N LEU A 2 1.15 -1.03 17.49
CA LEU A 2 2.53 -0.83 17.17
C LEU A 2 3.01 -1.88 16.16
N PHE A 3 3.90 -1.48 15.24
CA PHE A 3 4.78 -2.40 14.52
C PHE A 3 4.15 -3.27 13.42
N ARG A 4 3.28 -2.72 12.54
CA ARG A 4 2.81 -3.46 11.35
C ARG A 4 3.30 -2.89 10.02
N SER A 5 3.72 -1.63 10.02
CA SER A 5 3.99 -0.88 8.79
C SER A 5 5.11 0.16 8.99
N VAL A 6 6.01 -0.08 9.94
CA VAL A 6 7.12 0.86 10.18
C VAL A 6 8.01 0.91 8.95
N GLU A 7 8.52 -0.24 8.52
CA GLU A 7 9.39 -0.37 7.35
C GLU A 7 8.69 0.09 6.08
N LEU A 8 7.41 -0.28 5.92
CA LEU A 8 6.59 0.16 4.79
C LEU A 8 6.44 1.68 4.77
N THR A 9 6.14 2.31 5.92
CA THR A 9 5.99 3.76 6.01
C THR A 9 7.33 4.47 5.76
N VAL A 10 8.44 3.94 6.26
CA VAL A 10 9.79 4.45 5.97
C VAL A 10 10.10 4.35 4.48
N ALA A 11 9.79 3.20 3.84
CA ALA A 11 9.98 3.02 2.41
C ALA A 11 9.13 4.02 1.59
N LEU A 12 7.89 4.28 2.01
CA LEU A 12 7.04 5.30 1.39
C LEU A 12 7.69 6.68 1.42
N HIS A 13 8.16 7.13 2.59
CA HIS A 13 8.82 8.43 2.73
C HIS A 13 10.21 8.52 2.07
N ARG A 14 10.83 7.39 1.71
CA ARG A 14 12.04 7.40 0.89
C ARG A 14 11.77 7.61 -0.59
N VAL A 15 10.61 7.18 -1.08
CA VAL A 15 10.25 7.21 -2.50
C VAL A 15 9.35 8.38 -2.84
N PHE A 16 8.43 8.73 -1.96
CA PHE A 16 7.41 9.75 -2.19
C PHE A 16 7.67 11.00 -1.33
N ALA A 17 7.43 12.16 -1.91
CA ALA A 17 7.63 13.45 -1.28
C ALA A 17 6.28 14.07 -0.90
N THR A 18 5.87 13.92 0.37
CA THR A 18 4.67 14.59 0.90
C THR A 18 4.97 16.06 1.21
N PRO A 19 4.04 17.00 1.02
CA PRO A 19 2.62 16.83 0.67
C PRO A 19 2.33 16.69 -0.82
N GLN A 20 3.29 16.84 -1.73
CA GLN A 20 3.06 16.71 -3.17
C GLN A 20 2.54 15.32 -3.57
N ASP A 21 3.15 14.26 -3.04
CA ASP A 21 2.62 12.90 -3.06
C ASP A 21 1.76 12.73 -1.80
N GLU A 22 0.53 12.25 -1.95
CA GLU A 22 -0.43 12.17 -0.86
C GLU A 22 -0.63 10.74 -0.36
N ILE A 23 -0.52 10.51 0.96
CA ILE A 23 -0.70 9.19 1.59
C ILE A 23 -2.02 9.17 2.35
N VAL A 24 -2.94 8.30 1.92
CA VAL A 24 -4.24 8.08 2.56
C VAL A 24 -4.20 6.75 3.31
N PHE A 25 -4.37 6.80 4.61
CA PHE A 25 -4.40 5.63 5.48
C PHE A 25 -5.84 5.17 5.71
N ASP A 26 -6.14 3.90 5.46
CA ASP A 26 -7.44 3.33 5.85
C ASP A 26 -7.51 3.14 7.36
N VAL A 27 -8.61 3.57 7.97
CA VAL A 27 -8.75 3.75 9.44
C VAL A 27 -7.75 4.78 9.98
N GLY A 28 -6.48 4.71 9.61
CA GLY A 28 -5.44 5.67 9.98
C GLY A 28 -4.67 5.36 11.27
N HIS A 29 -5.01 4.30 11.98
CA HIS A 29 -4.34 3.93 13.24
C HIS A 29 -2.86 3.53 13.10
N GLN A 30 -2.39 3.29 11.89
CA GLN A 30 -0.99 2.95 11.57
C GLN A 30 -0.15 4.16 11.17
N CYS A 31 -0.66 5.39 11.31
CA CYS A 31 -0.01 6.62 10.86
C CYS A 31 1.12 7.14 11.78
N TYR A 32 1.43 6.48 12.88
CA TYR A 32 2.39 7.03 13.87
C TYR A 32 3.79 7.22 13.31
N THR A 33 4.31 6.26 12.55
CA THR A 33 5.60 6.40 11.86
C THR A 33 5.57 7.57 10.88
N HIS A 34 4.48 7.76 10.14
CA HIS A 34 4.27 8.91 9.28
C HIS A 34 4.32 10.23 10.06
N LYS A 35 3.61 10.33 11.20
CA LYS A 35 3.67 11.51 12.06
C LYS A 35 5.07 11.80 12.61
N LEU A 36 5.84 10.77 12.97
CA LEU A 36 7.23 10.93 13.41
C LEU A 36 8.13 11.47 12.29
N LEU A 37 7.99 10.92 11.08
CA LEU A 37 8.81 11.31 9.92
C LEU A 37 8.44 12.70 9.38
N THR A 38 7.25 13.20 9.70
CA THR A 38 6.76 14.54 9.31
C THR A 38 6.85 15.57 10.43
N GLY A 39 7.81 15.39 11.35
CA GLY A 39 8.23 16.43 12.33
C GLY A 39 7.42 16.49 13.61
N ARG A 40 6.46 15.59 13.86
CA ARG A 40 5.54 15.66 15.02
C ARG A 40 6.01 14.87 16.25
N ARG A 41 7.32 14.56 16.37
CA ARG A 41 7.87 13.71 17.44
C ARG A 41 7.52 14.21 18.85
N GLU A 42 7.66 15.51 19.10
CA GLU A 42 7.46 16.11 20.43
C GLU A 42 6.00 16.00 20.89
N GLY A 43 5.06 16.08 19.94
CA GLY A 43 3.62 15.95 20.23
C GLY A 43 3.20 14.58 20.74
N PHE A 44 4.03 13.54 20.59
CA PHE A 44 3.73 12.20 21.07
C PHE A 44 3.57 12.11 22.60
N ALA A 45 4.15 13.04 23.36
CA ALA A 45 3.93 13.12 24.81
C ALA A 45 2.45 13.31 25.18
N LYS A 46 1.68 13.96 24.29
CA LYS A 46 0.23 14.19 24.44
C LYS A 46 -0.61 13.44 23.40
N LEU A 47 -0.11 12.32 22.88
CA LEU A 47 -0.84 11.52 21.89
C LEU A 47 -2.20 11.08 22.42
N ARG A 48 -3.28 11.33 21.67
CA ARG A 48 -4.67 10.99 22.02
C ARG A 48 -5.21 11.67 23.30
N GLN A 49 -4.58 12.77 23.71
CA GLN A 49 -5.07 13.61 24.80
C GLN A 49 -5.74 14.87 24.25
N LEU A 50 -6.51 15.54 25.08
CA LEU A 50 -7.08 16.84 24.75
C LEU A 50 -5.96 17.83 24.42
N ASP A 51 -6.13 18.59 23.33
CA ASP A 51 -5.12 19.53 22.79
C ASP A 51 -3.76 18.88 22.46
N GLY A 52 -3.76 17.58 22.25
CA GLY A 52 -2.60 16.79 21.83
C GLY A 52 -2.75 16.24 20.40
N LEU A 53 -1.78 15.42 19.99
CA LEU A 53 -1.82 14.76 18.68
C LEU A 53 -2.99 13.79 18.58
N SER A 54 -3.73 13.87 17.47
CA SER A 54 -4.72 12.87 17.09
C SER A 54 -4.06 11.49 16.90
N GLY A 55 -4.79 10.44 17.27
CA GLY A 55 -4.39 9.07 16.99
C GLY A 55 -4.54 8.66 15.52
N PHE A 56 -5.04 9.56 14.67
CA PHE A 56 -5.32 9.39 13.24
C PHE A 56 -4.71 10.54 12.44
N PRO A 57 -4.54 10.39 11.10
CA PRO A 57 -4.20 11.51 10.24
C PRO A 57 -5.21 12.65 10.38
N ASN A 58 -4.71 13.88 10.42
CA ASN A 58 -5.54 15.08 10.55
C ASN A 58 -4.88 16.25 9.80
N PRO A 59 -5.46 16.73 8.67
CA PRO A 59 -4.93 17.87 7.91
C PRO A 59 -4.80 19.16 8.72
N ASN A 60 -5.56 19.32 9.82
CA ASN A 60 -5.41 20.47 10.70
C ASN A 60 -4.13 20.40 11.56
N GLU A 61 -3.48 19.25 11.66
CA GLU A 61 -2.21 19.09 12.36
C GLU A 61 -0.99 19.24 11.44
N SER A 62 -1.13 18.86 10.18
CA SER A 62 -0.01 18.86 9.24
C SER A 62 -0.50 18.78 7.79
N GLU A 63 0.14 19.54 6.91
CA GLU A 63 -0.08 19.47 5.45
C GLU A 63 0.29 18.10 4.85
N HIS A 64 1.06 17.29 5.57
CA HIS A 64 1.40 15.92 5.14
C HIS A 64 0.26 14.92 5.33
N ASP A 65 -0.78 15.27 6.07
CA ASP A 65 -1.95 14.41 6.30
C ASP A 65 -3.02 14.73 5.24
N ALA A 66 -3.14 13.90 4.22
CA ALA A 66 -4.02 14.16 3.08
C ALA A 66 -5.53 14.16 3.42
N PHE A 67 -5.95 13.43 4.46
CA PHE A 67 -7.37 13.27 4.79
C PHE A 67 -7.58 12.87 6.26
N ILE A 68 -8.69 13.32 6.84
CA ILE A 68 -9.12 12.87 8.18
C ILE A 68 -9.62 11.43 8.08
N SER A 69 -8.91 10.51 8.72
CA SER A 69 -9.25 9.09 8.75
C SER A 69 -9.87 8.69 10.08
N GLY A 70 -10.47 7.50 10.14
CA GLY A 70 -11.08 6.93 11.33
C GLY A 70 -11.96 5.71 11.02
N HIS A 71 -12.59 5.70 9.85
CA HIS A 71 -13.44 4.62 9.38
C HIS A 71 -12.69 3.68 8.45
N GLY A 72 -12.98 2.38 8.55
CA GLY A 72 -12.45 1.37 7.64
C GLY A 72 -13.15 1.40 6.28
N ASN A 73 -12.48 0.87 5.27
CA ASN A 73 -12.94 0.66 3.88
C ASN A 73 -13.12 1.94 3.06
N THR A 74 -12.81 3.13 3.60
CA THR A 74 -13.09 4.42 2.95
C THR A 74 -11.90 4.95 2.16
N ALA A 75 -10.69 4.60 2.55
CA ALA A 75 -9.47 5.21 2.04
C ALA A 75 -9.30 5.06 0.52
N LEU A 76 -9.76 3.95 -0.06
CA LEU A 76 -9.64 3.75 -1.51
C LEU A 76 -10.54 4.74 -2.27
N SER A 77 -11.78 4.92 -1.85
CA SER A 77 -12.70 5.89 -2.48
C SER A 77 -12.18 7.33 -2.35
N VAL A 78 -11.65 7.68 -1.17
CA VAL A 78 -11.00 8.96 -0.91
C VAL A 78 -9.79 9.15 -1.83
N GLY A 79 -8.88 8.17 -1.88
CA GLY A 79 -7.69 8.23 -2.72
C GLY A 79 -8.00 8.35 -4.21
N ILE A 80 -9.04 7.67 -4.69
CA ILE A 80 -9.53 7.80 -6.06
C ILE A 80 -10.04 9.23 -6.32
N GLY A 81 -10.82 9.79 -5.38
CA GLY A 81 -11.30 11.17 -5.49
C GLY A 81 -10.17 12.18 -5.58
N ILE A 82 -9.15 12.06 -4.72
CA ILE A 82 -7.95 12.90 -4.75
C ILE A 82 -7.18 12.72 -6.06
N ALA A 83 -6.96 11.47 -6.50
CA ALA A 83 -6.26 11.19 -7.75
C ALA A 83 -6.95 11.77 -8.98
N TRP A 84 -8.27 11.71 -9.03
CA TRP A 84 -9.06 12.38 -10.07
C TRP A 84 -8.96 13.91 -9.99
N ALA A 85 -9.05 14.49 -8.79
CA ALA A 85 -8.92 15.93 -8.59
C ALA A 85 -7.56 16.44 -9.08
N LYS A 86 -6.46 15.78 -8.70
CA LYS A 86 -5.10 16.11 -9.20
C LYS A 86 -5.02 16.02 -10.73
N LYS A 87 -5.54 14.92 -11.29
CA LYS A 87 -5.54 14.73 -12.75
C LYS A 87 -6.31 15.81 -13.49
N LEU A 88 -7.49 16.18 -13.02
CA LEU A 88 -8.32 17.21 -13.64
C LEU A 88 -7.71 18.62 -13.55
N ARG A 89 -6.97 18.89 -12.46
CA ARG A 89 -6.24 20.14 -12.26
C ARG A 89 -4.86 20.18 -12.91
N GLY A 90 -4.38 19.05 -13.45
CA GLY A 90 -3.00 18.95 -13.95
C GLY A 90 -1.95 19.03 -12.84
N GLU A 91 -2.31 18.75 -11.60
CA GLU A 91 -1.40 18.76 -10.46
C GLU A 91 -0.49 17.53 -10.44
N PRO A 92 0.82 17.70 -10.18
CA PRO A 92 1.75 16.61 -10.10
C PRO A 92 1.57 15.80 -8.79
N GLY A 93 2.19 14.63 -8.73
CA GLY A 93 2.24 13.79 -7.55
C GLY A 93 1.36 12.55 -7.63
N GLN A 94 1.73 11.56 -6.84
CA GLN A 94 1.04 10.29 -6.70
C GLN A 94 0.09 10.32 -5.51
N VAL A 95 -0.96 9.53 -5.57
CA VAL A 95 -1.84 9.25 -4.43
C VAL A 95 -1.64 7.80 -4.00
N ILE A 96 -1.21 7.62 -2.75
CA ILE A 96 -0.89 6.31 -2.19
C ILE A 96 -1.95 5.96 -1.15
N VAL A 97 -2.67 4.87 -1.37
CA VAL A 97 -3.68 4.35 -0.43
C VAL A 97 -3.11 3.16 0.32
N LEU A 98 -3.02 3.25 1.64
CA LEU A 98 -2.60 2.14 2.49
C LEU A 98 -3.81 1.53 3.19
N ILE A 99 -4.15 0.29 2.84
CA ILE A 99 -5.31 -0.44 3.36
C ILE A 99 -4.91 -1.81 3.90
N GLY A 100 -5.45 -2.18 5.06
CA GLY A 100 -5.23 -3.50 5.66
C GLY A 100 -6.15 -4.57 5.06
N ASP A 101 -5.71 -5.82 5.12
CA ASP A 101 -6.45 -6.99 4.62
C ASP A 101 -7.86 -7.16 5.25
N GLY A 102 -8.02 -6.80 6.52
CA GLY A 102 -9.33 -6.79 7.18
C GLY A 102 -10.28 -5.74 6.60
N ALA A 103 -9.81 -4.51 6.43
CA ALA A 103 -10.58 -3.43 5.82
C ALA A 103 -10.84 -3.69 4.33
N PHE A 104 -9.94 -4.39 3.66
CA PHE A 104 -10.08 -4.76 2.24
C PHE A 104 -11.25 -5.74 1.99
N THR A 105 -11.84 -6.35 3.03
CA THR A 105 -13.04 -7.19 2.90
C THR A 105 -14.34 -6.40 2.75
N GLY A 106 -14.34 -5.10 2.99
CA GLY A 106 -15.54 -4.27 2.93
C GLY A 106 -15.99 -3.95 1.50
N GLY A 107 -17.32 -3.86 1.30
CA GLY A 107 -17.92 -3.65 -0.03
C GLY A 107 -17.49 -2.36 -0.71
N MET A 108 -17.35 -1.26 0.03
CA MET A 108 -16.95 0.05 -0.48
C MET A 108 -15.58 0.04 -1.18
N VAL A 109 -14.68 -0.87 -0.81
CA VAL A 109 -13.39 -1.05 -1.49
C VAL A 109 -13.60 -1.48 -2.94
N TYR A 110 -14.52 -2.41 -3.19
CA TYR A 110 -14.83 -2.92 -4.54
C TYR A 110 -15.58 -1.88 -5.37
N GLU A 111 -16.47 -1.11 -4.76
CA GLU A 111 -17.12 0.04 -5.38
C GLU A 111 -16.06 1.07 -5.82
N GLY A 112 -15.09 1.36 -4.96
CA GLY A 112 -13.94 2.19 -5.30
C GLY A 112 -13.13 1.60 -6.45
N MET A 113 -12.74 0.34 -6.37
CA MET A 113 -11.96 -0.34 -7.41
C MET A 113 -12.61 -0.26 -8.79
N ASN A 114 -13.93 -0.32 -8.85
CA ASN A 114 -14.69 -0.22 -10.10
C ASN A 114 -14.52 1.15 -10.81
N ASN A 115 -14.04 2.18 -10.08
CA ASN A 115 -13.86 3.55 -10.57
C ASN A 115 -12.39 3.92 -10.88
N VAL A 116 -11.47 2.96 -10.85
CA VAL A 116 -10.03 3.20 -11.02
C VAL A 116 -9.61 3.41 -12.48
N SER A 117 -10.46 3.01 -13.45
CA SER A 117 -10.12 3.10 -14.86
C SER A 117 -9.65 4.51 -15.28
N LYS A 118 -8.58 4.57 -16.09
CA LYS A 118 -7.97 5.82 -16.61
C LYS A 118 -7.15 6.64 -15.59
N LEU A 119 -7.00 6.22 -14.33
CA LEU A 119 -6.04 6.83 -13.42
C LEU A 119 -4.62 6.30 -13.69
N ASN A 120 -3.64 7.17 -13.55
CA ASN A 120 -2.21 6.85 -13.72
C ASN A 120 -1.35 7.38 -12.56
N ASN A 121 -1.99 7.94 -11.55
CA ASN A 121 -1.39 8.55 -10.38
C ASN A 121 -1.91 7.94 -9.07
N LEU A 122 -2.38 6.68 -9.10
CA LEU A 122 -2.92 5.97 -7.94
C LEU A 122 -2.11 4.70 -7.66
N ILE A 123 -1.63 4.56 -6.43
CA ILE A 123 -0.94 3.38 -5.92
C ILE A 123 -1.69 2.87 -4.70
N VAL A 124 -2.19 1.65 -4.76
CA VAL A 124 -2.88 0.99 -3.64
C VAL A 124 -1.94 -0.03 -3.00
N ILE A 125 -1.74 0.05 -1.70
CA ILE A 125 -0.93 -0.89 -0.94
C ILE A 125 -1.86 -1.71 -0.05
N LEU A 126 -2.01 -2.99 -0.40
CA LEU A 126 -2.71 -3.96 0.41
C LEU A 126 -1.74 -4.56 1.43
N ASN A 127 -1.84 -4.12 2.68
CA ASN A 127 -1.03 -4.63 3.78
C ASN A 127 -1.71 -5.87 4.40
N ASP A 128 -1.27 -7.05 3.99
CA ASP A 128 -1.80 -8.35 4.41
C ASP A 128 -1.01 -8.91 5.59
N ASN A 129 -1.59 -8.90 6.76
CA ASN A 129 -1.02 -9.51 7.97
C ASN A 129 -1.81 -10.76 8.44
N LYS A 130 -2.72 -11.27 7.61
CA LYS A 130 -3.57 -12.46 7.86
C LYS A 130 -4.56 -12.30 9.02
N MET A 131 -4.66 -11.11 9.60
CA MET A 131 -5.46 -10.84 10.79
C MET A 131 -6.09 -9.45 10.72
N SER A 132 -7.36 -9.40 11.10
CA SER A 132 -8.04 -8.19 11.56
C SER A 132 -7.91 -8.10 13.09
N ILE A 133 -9.01 -7.94 13.83
CA ILE A 133 -9.07 -8.18 15.28
C ILE A 133 -8.93 -9.69 15.54
N SER A 134 -9.53 -10.52 14.69
CA SER A 134 -9.44 -11.99 14.64
C SER A 134 -8.88 -12.44 13.27
N LYS A 135 -8.74 -13.76 13.08
CA LYS A 135 -8.33 -14.32 11.78
C LYS A 135 -9.37 -13.98 10.71
N ASN A 136 -8.91 -13.49 9.56
CA ASN A 136 -9.79 -13.21 8.43
C ASN A 136 -10.39 -14.50 7.88
N VAL A 137 -11.69 -14.48 7.58
CA VAL A 137 -12.46 -15.60 7.02
C VAL A 137 -13.07 -15.21 5.67
N GLY A 138 -13.64 -16.17 4.97
CA GLY A 138 -14.38 -15.93 3.72
C GLY A 138 -13.57 -16.14 2.45
N ALA A 139 -14.20 -15.86 1.31
CA ALA A 139 -13.64 -16.13 -0.02
C ALA A 139 -12.39 -15.30 -0.32
N LEU A 140 -12.42 -14.01 0.05
CA LEU A 140 -11.28 -13.12 -0.15
C LEU A 140 -10.05 -13.56 0.64
N SER A 141 -10.22 -13.96 1.89
CA SER A 141 -9.10 -14.48 2.71
C SER A 141 -8.49 -15.72 2.06
N ARG A 142 -9.32 -16.63 1.51
CA ARG A 142 -8.84 -17.79 0.74
C ARG A 142 -8.11 -17.38 -0.54
N TYR A 143 -8.62 -16.37 -1.25
CA TYR A 143 -8.01 -15.83 -2.46
C TYR A 143 -6.63 -15.22 -2.16
N LEU A 144 -6.51 -14.37 -1.15
CA LEU A 144 -5.23 -13.78 -0.73
C LEU A 144 -4.24 -14.87 -0.26
N LYS A 145 -4.73 -15.89 0.46
CA LYS A 145 -3.90 -17.06 0.81
C LYS A 145 -3.35 -17.76 -0.43
N ARG A 146 -4.18 -17.98 -1.46
CA ARG A 146 -3.75 -18.57 -2.74
C ARG A 146 -2.68 -17.71 -3.42
N LEU A 147 -2.85 -16.39 -3.48
CA LEU A 147 -1.85 -15.48 -4.05
C LEU A 147 -0.50 -15.60 -3.31
N ARG A 148 -0.51 -15.70 -1.97
CA ARG A 148 0.72 -15.86 -1.17
C ARG A 148 1.45 -17.18 -1.43
N THR A 149 0.72 -18.23 -1.75
CA THR A 149 1.30 -19.58 -1.97
C THR A 149 1.68 -19.86 -3.41
N THR A 150 1.35 -18.98 -4.34
CA THR A 150 1.70 -19.11 -5.75
C THR A 150 3.12 -18.55 -5.97
N ASN A 151 3.97 -19.23 -6.75
CA ASN A 151 5.38 -18.84 -7.03
C ASN A 151 5.56 -17.49 -7.77
N ARG A 152 4.54 -16.65 -7.84
CA ARG A 152 4.61 -15.29 -8.43
C ARG A 152 5.59 -14.35 -7.73
N TYR A 153 6.04 -14.70 -6.52
CA TYR A 153 7.10 -13.96 -5.82
C TYR A 153 8.41 -13.91 -6.61
N PHE A 154 8.78 -15.01 -7.25
CA PHE A 154 9.99 -15.07 -8.08
C PHE A 154 9.83 -14.27 -9.37
N ASP A 155 8.64 -14.29 -9.98
CA ASP A 155 8.34 -13.51 -11.19
C ASP A 155 8.32 -11.99 -10.92
N ALA A 156 7.88 -11.56 -9.74
CA ALA A 156 7.89 -10.14 -9.36
C ALA A 156 9.33 -9.62 -9.22
N LYS A 157 10.23 -10.40 -8.59
CA LYS A 157 11.64 -10.03 -8.42
C LYS A 157 12.40 -9.99 -9.76
N GLU A 158 12.13 -10.94 -10.65
CA GLU A 158 12.69 -10.94 -12.01
C GLU A 158 12.12 -9.83 -12.89
N ASN A 159 10.82 -9.52 -12.77
CA ASN A 159 10.18 -8.44 -13.54
C ASN A 159 10.63 -7.05 -13.08
N VAL A 160 10.83 -6.82 -11.78
CA VAL A 160 11.41 -5.58 -11.24
C VAL A 160 12.87 -5.44 -11.70
N ARG A 161 13.65 -6.48 -11.61
CA ARG A 161 15.04 -6.48 -12.05
C ARG A 161 15.16 -6.33 -13.57
N SER A 162 14.34 -7.04 -14.35
CA SER A 162 14.28 -6.93 -15.80
C SER A 162 13.77 -5.57 -16.28
N PHE A 163 12.91 -4.90 -15.53
CA PHE A 163 12.46 -3.53 -15.86
C PHE A 163 13.56 -2.50 -15.57
N LEU A 164 14.29 -2.66 -14.47
CA LEU A 164 15.44 -1.80 -14.14
C LEU A 164 16.61 -2.01 -15.11
N ASP A 165 16.80 -3.25 -15.61
CA ASP A 165 17.81 -3.58 -16.62
C ASP A 165 17.40 -3.15 -18.05
N HIS A 166 16.12 -2.80 -18.27
CA HIS A 166 15.54 -2.44 -19.58
C HIS A 166 15.00 -1.01 -19.64
N VAL A 167 15.57 -0.08 -18.87
CA VAL A 167 15.47 1.36 -19.20
C VAL A 167 16.43 1.57 -20.39
N PRO A 168 15.93 1.64 -21.64
CA PRO A 168 16.85 1.66 -22.77
C PRO A 168 17.38 3.06 -23.00
N VAL A 169 18.68 3.15 -22.94
CA VAL A 169 19.36 3.99 -23.93
C VAL A 169 19.30 3.21 -25.26
N VAL A 170 18.43 3.69 -26.15
CA VAL A 170 18.41 3.46 -27.64
C VAL A 170 18.37 2.02 -28.18
N GLY A 171 17.34 1.72 -28.99
CA GLY A 171 17.47 0.93 -30.22
C GLY A 171 16.64 -0.34 -30.36
N THR A 172 15.68 -0.26 -31.25
CA THR A 172 15.15 -1.12 -32.30
C THR A 172 13.75 -1.73 -32.18
N PRO A 173 12.90 -1.57 -33.23
CA PRO A 173 11.48 -1.94 -33.23
C PRO A 173 11.19 -3.46 -33.31
N LEU A 174 12.18 -4.30 -33.54
CA LEU A 174 11.97 -5.74 -33.69
C LEU A 174 11.75 -6.51 -32.37
N LYS A 175 12.17 -5.95 -31.25
CA LYS A 175 12.00 -6.56 -29.91
C LYS A 175 10.57 -6.43 -29.36
N VAL A 176 9.81 -5.45 -29.82
CA VAL A 176 8.44 -5.17 -29.32
C VAL A 176 7.46 -6.28 -29.73
N THR A 177 7.60 -6.86 -30.92
CA THR A 177 6.69 -7.92 -31.40
C THR A 177 6.91 -9.24 -30.67
N ILE A 178 8.17 -9.58 -30.33
CA ILE A 178 8.51 -10.82 -29.60
C ILE A 178 8.13 -10.70 -28.12
N GLN A 179 8.24 -9.49 -27.53
CA GLN A 179 7.82 -9.24 -26.16
C GLN A 179 6.29 -9.28 -26.00
N ASN A 180 5.54 -8.80 -26.99
CA ASN A 180 4.08 -8.84 -26.99
C ASN A 180 3.55 -10.28 -27.16
N SER A 181 4.18 -11.12 -27.99
CA SER A 181 3.82 -12.53 -28.11
C SER A 181 4.13 -13.34 -26.85
N LYS A 182 5.28 -13.11 -26.20
CA LYS A 182 5.59 -13.72 -24.88
C LYS A 182 4.65 -13.24 -23.78
N ALA A 183 4.28 -11.97 -23.76
CA ALA A 183 3.31 -11.42 -22.82
C ALA A 183 1.91 -12.01 -23.07
N MET A 184 1.54 -12.26 -24.31
CA MET A 184 0.24 -12.84 -24.69
C MET A 184 0.16 -14.33 -24.34
N VAL A 185 1.21 -15.11 -24.62
CA VAL A 185 1.32 -16.53 -24.20
C VAL A 185 1.37 -16.64 -22.68
N ARG A 186 2.12 -15.76 -22.02
CA ARG A 186 2.19 -15.67 -20.55
C ARG A 186 0.85 -15.30 -19.93
N ARG A 187 0.07 -14.41 -20.56
CA ARG A 187 -1.29 -14.05 -20.15
C ARG A 187 -2.29 -15.19 -20.32
N ALA A 188 -2.13 -16.01 -21.36
CA ALA A 188 -2.97 -17.19 -21.62
C ALA A 188 -2.64 -18.36 -20.68
N MET A 189 -1.39 -18.48 -20.21
CA MET A 189 -0.96 -19.53 -19.28
C MET A 189 -1.14 -19.17 -17.80
N TYR A 190 -1.21 -17.88 -17.45
CA TYR A 190 -1.42 -17.42 -16.09
C TYR A 190 -2.76 -16.67 -16.00
N HIS A 191 -3.71 -17.22 -15.27
CA HIS A 191 -4.93 -16.52 -14.94
C HIS A 191 -4.61 -15.16 -14.33
N SER A 192 -5.17 -14.07 -14.89
CA SER A 192 -5.07 -12.72 -14.33
C SER A 192 -5.55 -12.74 -12.87
N THR A 193 -5.00 -11.85 -12.06
CA THR A 193 -5.56 -11.64 -10.72
C THR A 193 -6.85 -10.83 -10.85
N MET A 194 -7.76 -10.99 -9.88
CA MET A 194 -8.94 -10.13 -9.77
C MET A 194 -8.57 -8.63 -9.84
N PHE A 195 -7.42 -8.25 -9.32
CA PHE A 195 -6.93 -6.87 -9.33
C PHE A 195 -6.59 -6.38 -10.74
N GLU A 196 -5.99 -7.25 -11.55
CA GLU A 196 -5.68 -6.93 -12.95
C GLU A 196 -6.95 -6.83 -13.79
N ASP A 197 -7.94 -7.68 -13.52
CA ASP A 197 -9.26 -7.61 -14.17
C ASP A 197 -10.01 -6.31 -13.82
N MET A 198 -9.74 -5.73 -12.64
CA MET A 198 -10.25 -4.44 -12.20
C MET A 198 -9.39 -3.23 -12.64
N GLY A 199 -8.38 -3.46 -13.49
CA GLY A 199 -7.60 -2.38 -14.11
C GLY A 199 -6.33 -1.98 -13.37
N PHE A 200 -5.94 -2.68 -12.32
CA PHE A 200 -4.66 -2.44 -11.64
C PHE A 200 -3.51 -3.23 -12.27
N ARG A 201 -2.32 -2.69 -12.18
CA ARG A 201 -1.11 -3.48 -12.31
C ARG A 201 -0.78 -4.08 -10.95
N TYR A 202 -0.75 -5.41 -10.86
CA TYR A 202 -0.52 -6.10 -9.60
C TYR A 202 0.96 -6.45 -9.40
N TYR A 203 1.50 -6.13 -8.21
CA TYR A 203 2.81 -6.53 -7.73
C TYR A 203 2.70 -7.21 -6.37
N GLY A 204 3.35 -8.32 -6.21
CA GLY A 204 3.42 -9.02 -4.93
C GLY A 204 3.05 -10.52 -5.00
N PRO A 205 2.99 -11.16 -3.83
CA PRO A 205 3.22 -10.58 -2.50
C PRO A 205 4.69 -10.27 -2.22
N ILE A 206 4.94 -9.15 -1.51
CA ILE A 206 6.28 -8.67 -1.14
C ILE A 206 6.43 -8.73 0.37
N ASP A 207 7.63 -9.03 0.86
CA ASP A 207 7.92 -8.96 2.29
C ASP A 207 7.91 -7.50 2.76
N GLY A 208 6.97 -7.18 3.65
CA GLY A 208 6.78 -5.84 4.19
C GLY A 208 7.82 -5.44 5.25
N HIS A 209 8.74 -6.32 5.59
CA HIS A 209 9.86 -6.06 6.49
C HIS A 209 11.20 -5.96 5.74
N ASP A 210 11.22 -6.24 4.43
CA ASP A 210 12.37 -6.00 3.55
C ASP A 210 12.30 -4.58 2.97
N LEU A 211 12.98 -3.65 3.63
CA LEU A 211 13.02 -2.23 3.23
C LEU A 211 13.56 -2.02 1.81
N ARG A 212 14.49 -2.87 1.35
CA ARG A 212 15.06 -2.78 0.00
C ARG A 212 14.03 -3.20 -1.03
N ALA A 213 13.42 -4.37 -0.85
CA ALA A 213 12.38 -4.86 -1.76
C ALA A 213 11.17 -3.89 -1.83
N LEU A 214 10.78 -3.30 -0.70
CA LEU A 214 9.74 -2.27 -0.65
C LEU A 214 10.14 -1.02 -1.44
N THR A 215 11.36 -0.50 -1.23
CA THR A 215 11.84 0.70 -1.94
C THR A 215 11.90 0.46 -3.45
N ASP A 216 12.39 -0.72 -3.88
CA ASP A 216 12.50 -1.09 -5.29
C ASP A 216 11.12 -1.13 -5.96
N VAL A 217 10.14 -1.84 -5.36
CA VAL A 217 8.79 -1.94 -5.94
C VAL A 217 8.05 -0.61 -5.94
N LEU A 218 8.20 0.20 -4.89
CA LEU A 218 7.58 1.53 -4.81
C LEU A 218 8.15 2.48 -5.88
N THR A 219 9.46 2.40 -6.15
CA THR A 219 10.11 3.17 -7.22
C THR A 219 9.56 2.79 -8.59
N VAL A 220 9.41 1.48 -8.85
CA VAL A 220 8.78 0.99 -10.08
C VAL A 220 7.33 1.45 -10.19
N ALA A 221 6.57 1.37 -9.10
CA ALA A 221 5.17 1.79 -9.06
C ALA A 221 5.02 3.29 -9.33
N LYS A 222 5.91 4.13 -8.77
CA LYS A 222 5.92 5.59 -8.99
C LYS A 222 6.09 5.97 -10.47
N ALA A 223 6.90 5.20 -11.20
CA ALA A 223 7.16 5.42 -12.63
C ALA A 223 6.08 4.82 -13.56
N HIS A 224 5.11 4.08 -13.01
CA HIS A 224 4.14 3.35 -13.81
C HIS A 224 3.06 4.28 -14.39
N LYS A 225 2.59 3.98 -15.63
CA LYS A 225 1.56 4.76 -16.35
C LYS A 225 0.12 4.24 -16.13
N HIS A 226 -0.09 3.39 -15.16
CA HIS A 226 -1.39 2.82 -14.79
C HIS A 226 -1.50 2.76 -13.28
N SER A 227 -2.71 2.66 -12.76
CA SER A 227 -2.93 2.39 -11.34
C SER A 227 -2.26 1.08 -10.93
N VAL A 228 -1.59 1.10 -9.80
CA VAL A 228 -0.82 -0.04 -9.27
C VAL A 228 -1.44 -0.53 -7.98
N LEU A 229 -1.50 -1.85 -7.81
CA LEU A 229 -1.79 -2.49 -6.52
C LEU A 229 -0.58 -3.31 -6.08
N ILE A 230 -0.03 -2.96 -4.93
CA ILE A 230 1.09 -3.67 -4.30
C ILE A 230 0.55 -4.48 -3.12
N HIS A 231 0.71 -5.79 -3.19
CA HIS A 231 0.35 -6.70 -2.09
C HIS A 231 1.58 -6.93 -1.22
N VAL A 232 1.51 -6.50 0.03
CA VAL A 232 2.62 -6.57 1.00
C VAL A 232 2.23 -7.49 2.14
N ASN A 233 3.09 -8.45 2.46
CA ASN A 233 2.93 -9.33 3.62
C ASN A 233 3.67 -8.75 4.82
N THR A 234 2.97 -8.56 5.94
CA THR A 234 3.58 -8.12 7.20
C THR A 234 3.25 -9.06 8.34
N VAL A 235 4.07 -9.01 9.38
CA VAL A 235 3.83 -9.71 10.65
C VAL A 235 3.43 -8.68 11.70
N LYS A 236 2.26 -8.87 12.30
CA LYS A 236 1.75 -7.98 13.33
C LYS A 236 2.60 -8.09 14.60
N GLY A 237 3.12 -6.96 15.07
CA GLY A 237 3.97 -6.90 16.26
C GLY A 237 5.46 -7.12 16.00
N MET A 238 5.89 -7.28 14.74
CA MET A 238 7.28 -7.50 14.37
C MET A 238 8.23 -6.51 15.03
N GLY A 239 9.31 -7.01 15.63
CA GLY A 239 10.28 -6.22 16.39
C GLY A 239 9.98 -6.07 17.87
N TYR A 240 8.77 -6.47 18.34
CA TYR A 240 8.42 -6.48 19.76
C TYR A 240 7.87 -7.87 20.17
N ARG A 241 8.71 -8.71 20.75
CA ARG A 241 8.38 -10.12 21.08
C ARG A 241 7.04 -10.32 21.82
N PRO A 242 6.64 -9.50 22.82
CA PRO A 242 5.34 -9.66 23.46
C PRO A 242 4.17 -9.50 22.49
N ALA A 243 4.26 -8.53 21.56
CA ALA A 243 3.23 -8.31 20.55
C ALA A 243 3.22 -9.39 19.46
N GLU A 244 4.37 -9.94 19.10
CA GLU A 244 4.47 -11.07 18.17
C GLU A 244 3.78 -12.32 18.73
N LYS A 245 3.95 -12.58 20.03
CA LYS A 245 3.33 -13.73 20.73
C LYS A 245 1.82 -13.55 20.92
N ASN A 246 1.36 -12.34 21.20
CA ASN A 246 -0.04 -12.02 21.50
C ASN A 246 -0.59 -10.88 20.64
N PRO A 247 -0.62 -11.01 19.30
CA PRO A 247 -0.95 -9.92 18.40
C PRO A 247 -2.36 -9.37 18.57
N THR A 248 -3.29 -10.15 19.10
CA THR A 248 -4.66 -9.73 19.39
C THR A 248 -4.71 -8.78 20.57
N GLN A 249 -4.02 -9.09 21.66
CA GLN A 249 -3.92 -8.28 22.85
C GLN A 249 -3.30 -6.90 22.54
N PHE A 250 -2.27 -6.87 21.68
CA PHE A 250 -1.59 -5.64 21.26
C PHE A 250 -2.24 -4.94 20.06
N HIS A 251 -3.46 -5.33 19.67
CA HIS A 251 -4.14 -4.66 18.57
C HIS A 251 -4.60 -3.24 18.91
N GLY A 252 -5.09 -3.02 20.10
CA GLY A 252 -5.61 -1.71 20.57
C GLY A 252 -5.46 -1.61 22.07
N ILE A 253 -4.22 -1.46 22.54
CA ILE A 253 -3.93 -1.28 23.98
C ILE A 253 -3.78 0.20 24.31
N GLY A 254 -4.06 0.54 25.57
CA GLY A 254 -3.76 1.83 26.16
C GLY A 254 -2.27 1.99 26.48
N LYS A 255 -1.97 2.94 27.35
CA LYS A 255 -0.62 3.15 27.88
C LYS A 255 -0.17 1.91 28.68
N PHE A 256 1.05 1.46 28.47
CA PHE A 256 1.65 0.34 29.19
C PHE A 256 3.16 0.57 29.38
N ASP A 257 3.72 -0.04 30.42
CA ASP A 257 5.15 -0.05 30.65
C ASP A 257 5.81 -1.16 29.82
N VAL A 258 7.01 -0.87 29.29
CA VAL A 258 7.75 -1.74 28.36
C VAL A 258 8.66 -2.70 29.11
#